data_ea22e300249f9a8b4e3550195918cf22
#
_entry.id   ea22e300249f9a8b4e3550195918cf22
#
_cell.length_a   1.000
_cell.length_b   1.000
_cell.length_c   1.000
_cell.angle_alpha   90.00
_cell.angle_beta   90.00
_cell.angle_gamma   90.00
#
_symmetry.space_group_name_H-M   'P 1'
#
loop_
_entity.id
_entity.type
_entity.pdbx_description
1 polymer ?
#
loop_
_entity_poly.entity_id
_entity_poly.type
_entity_poly.pdbx_seq_one_letter_code
_entity_poly.pdbx_strand_id
1 'polypeptide(L)'
;MRPRCGRTPRRSRVTARNRLPLDYSVRSLRVVDFLIDGLRKGGADQDRARDTLCGLGAYVGEVLVRRAGAAWVDLDAGQRAVLGQPVGVRMPDGRIWNPLGKVLNRFEAGGPDESLQTFYLTLHGRSQRPAA
;
A
#
# COMPACT_ATOMS: atom_id res chain seq x y z
N MET A 1 -3.09 -12.94 13.48
CA MET A 1 -4.19 -12.44 12.63
C MET A 1 -3.83 -11.04 12.14
N ARG A 2 -3.87 -10.82 10.85
CA ARG A 2 -3.55 -9.50 10.31
C ARG A 2 -4.66 -8.51 10.63
N PRO A 3 -4.32 -7.27 11.00
CA PRO A 3 -5.33 -6.27 11.26
C PRO A 3 -6.14 -5.99 10.00
N ARG A 4 -7.43 -5.81 10.17
CA ARG A 4 -8.29 -5.36 9.08
C ARG A 4 -8.40 -3.85 9.15
N CYS A 5 -8.20 -3.21 8.02
CA CYS A 5 -8.51 -1.81 7.90
C CYS A 5 -10.01 -1.68 7.67
N GLY A 6 -10.61 -0.72 8.31
CA GLY A 6 -12.00 -0.39 8.05
C GLY A 6 -12.16 0.24 6.67
N ARG A 7 -13.13 1.12 6.52
CA ARG A 7 -13.39 1.83 5.28
C ARG A 7 -12.16 2.62 4.85
N THR A 8 -12.09 2.92 3.54
CA THR A 8 -11.06 3.78 2.97
C THR A 8 -10.87 4.99 3.87
N PRO A 9 -9.68 5.20 4.39
CA PRO A 9 -9.46 6.31 5.30
C PRO A 9 -9.66 7.64 4.60
N ARG A 10 -10.19 8.58 5.33
CA ARG A 10 -10.22 9.96 4.90
C ARG A 10 -8.79 10.40 4.57
N ARG A 11 -8.67 11.42 3.73
CA ARG A 11 -7.38 12.05 3.42
C ARG A 11 -6.53 12.05 4.67
N SER A 12 -5.38 11.46 4.55
CA SER A 12 -4.57 11.15 5.70
C SER A 12 -4.25 12.39 6.51
N ARG A 13 -4.63 12.36 7.76
CA ARG A 13 -4.20 13.35 8.73
C ARG A 13 -2.67 13.45 8.79
N VAL A 14 -2.00 12.39 8.38
CA VAL A 14 -0.54 12.34 8.30
C VAL A 14 -0.01 13.39 7.32
N THR A 15 -0.65 13.53 6.15
CA THR A 15 -0.23 14.53 5.16
C THR A 15 -0.44 15.95 5.67
N ALA A 16 -1.58 16.23 6.31
CA ALA A 16 -1.91 17.56 6.78
C ALA A 16 -1.02 18.00 7.94
N ARG A 17 -0.73 17.10 8.89
CA ARG A 17 0.02 17.43 10.10
C ARG A 17 1.51 17.57 9.87
N ASN A 18 2.09 16.70 9.05
CA ASN A 18 3.54 16.58 8.94
C ASN A 18 4.12 17.28 7.73
N ARG A 19 3.28 17.86 6.87
CA ARG A 19 3.68 18.53 5.62
C ARG A 19 4.69 17.71 4.81
N LEU A 20 4.55 16.38 4.87
CA LEU A 20 5.40 15.48 4.10
C LEU A 20 5.01 15.56 2.63
N PRO A 21 5.97 15.33 1.70
CA PRO A 21 5.69 15.37 0.28
C PRO A 21 4.90 14.15 -0.20
N LEU A 22 3.69 13.99 0.34
CA LEU A 22 2.76 12.92 -0.01
C LEU A 22 1.74 13.47 -1.01
N ASP A 23 2.19 13.59 -2.25
CA ASP A 23 1.43 14.20 -3.35
C ASP A 23 0.86 13.16 -4.33
N TYR A 24 0.82 11.90 -3.93
CA TYR A 24 0.39 10.75 -4.73
C TYR A 24 1.26 10.51 -5.96
N SER A 25 2.47 11.07 -6.01
CA SER A 25 3.45 10.73 -7.04
C SER A 25 4.10 9.39 -6.75
N VAL A 26 4.67 8.77 -7.79
CA VAL A 26 5.45 7.54 -7.60
C VAL A 26 6.63 7.79 -6.64
N ARG A 27 7.25 8.96 -6.77
CA ARG A 27 8.35 9.36 -5.90
C ARG A 27 7.96 9.38 -4.42
N SER A 28 6.70 9.73 -4.12
CA SER A 28 6.22 9.79 -2.73
C SER A 28 6.22 8.42 -2.04
N LEU A 29 6.27 7.33 -2.79
CA LEU A 29 6.38 5.99 -2.20
C LEU A 29 7.68 5.80 -1.42
N ARG A 30 8.72 6.52 -1.77
CA ARG A 30 9.96 6.54 -0.99
C ARG A 30 9.75 7.15 0.40
N VAL A 31 8.88 8.16 0.48
CA VAL A 31 8.51 8.76 1.76
C VAL A 31 7.73 7.75 2.60
N VAL A 32 6.83 7.00 1.98
CA VAL A 32 6.10 5.94 2.68
C VAL A 32 7.07 4.89 3.23
N ASP A 33 8.03 4.44 2.41
CA ASP A 33 9.07 3.51 2.86
C ASP A 33 9.83 4.06 4.06
N PHE A 34 10.21 5.33 4.02
CA PHE A 34 10.91 6.00 5.10
C PHE A 34 10.08 6.05 6.39
N LEU A 35 8.78 6.35 6.26
CA LEU A 35 7.87 6.38 7.41
C LEU A 35 7.76 5.00 8.07
N ILE A 36 7.66 3.95 7.27
CA ILE A 36 7.59 2.58 7.79
C ILE A 36 8.89 2.21 8.51
N ASP A 37 10.03 2.58 7.93
CA ASP A 37 11.32 2.37 8.60
C ASP A 37 11.39 3.08 9.94
N GLY A 38 10.86 4.30 10.01
CA GLY A 38 10.79 5.05 11.26
C GLY A 38 9.97 4.34 12.33
N LEU A 39 8.83 3.77 11.95
CA LEU A 39 8.01 3.00 12.86
C LEU A 39 8.74 1.76 13.37
N ARG A 40 9.46 1.07 12.49
CA ARG A 40 10.24 -0.12 12.86
C ARG A 40 11.37 0.22 13.83
N LYS A 41 12.13 1.25 13.50
CA LYS A 41 13.27 1.68 14.33
C LYS A 41 12.82 2.22 15.69
N GLY A 42 11.63 2.80 15.74
CA GLY A 42 11.04 3.27 16.98
C GLY A 42 10.48 2.16 17.87
N GLY A 43 10.54 0.91 17.42
CA GLY A 43 10.05 -0.22 18.19
C GLY A 43 8.54 -0.33 18.27
N ALA A 44 7.82 0.35 17.38
CA ALA A 44 6.36 0.25 17.34
C ALA A 44 5.94 -1.17 16.99
N ASP A 45 4.98 -1.73 17.75
CA ASP A 45 4.39 -3.00 17.38
C ASP A 45 3.27 -2.77 16.36
N GLN A 46 2.81 -3.85 15.75
CA GLN A 46 1.77 -3.77 14.70
C GLN A 46 0.47 -3.19 15.23
N ASP A 47 0.09 -3.50 16.47
CA ASP A 47 -1.15 -2.99 17.04
C ASP A 47 -1.11 -1.47 17.23
N ARG A 48 -0.01 -0.95 17.72
CA ARG A 48 0.17 0.51 17.88
C ARG A 48 0.25 1.22 16.55
N ALA A 49 0.86 0.58 15.57
CA ALA A 49 1.05 1.17 14.25
C ALA A 49 -0.13 0.95 13.31
N ARG A 50 -1.15 0.19 13.74
CA ARG A 50 -2.25 -0.26 12.87
C ARG A 50 -2.87 0.86 12.04
N ASP A 51 -3.31 1.93 12.69
CA ASP A 51 -4.01 3.01 12.00
C ASP A 51 -3.11 3.70 10.98
N THR A 52 -1.85 3.90 11.34
CA THR A 52 -0.88 4.50 10.45
C THR A 52 -0.60 3.56 9.25
N LEU A 53 -0.40 2.27 9.51
CA LEU A 53 -0.15 1.30 8.45
C LEU A 53 -1.36 1.16 7.51
N CYS A 54 -2.58 1.18 8.05
CA CYS A 54 -3.79 1.17 7.24
C CYS A 54 -3.88 2.41 6.35
N GLY A 55 -3.57 3.57 6.90
CA GLY A 55 -3.54 4.82 6.13
C GLY A 55 -2.49 4.79 5.03
N LEU A 56 -1.31 4.26 5.31
CA LEU A 56 -0.26 4.12 4.32
C LEU A 56 -0.64 3.10 3.24
N GLY A 57 -1.31 2.02 3.60
CA GLY A 57 -1.81 1.04 2.63
C GLY A 57 -2.83 1.65 1.68
N ALA A 58 -3.77 2.43 2.21
CA ALA A 58 -4.74 3.14 1.39
C ALA A 58 -4.05 4.16 0.48
N TYR A 59 -3.03 4.84 0.99
CA TYR A 59 -2.25 5.79 0.21
C TYR A 59 -1.56 5.10 -0.98
N VAL A 60 -0.91 3.96 -0.74
CA VAL A 60 -0.25 3.20 -1.80
C VAL A 60 -1.27 2.77 -2.86
N GLY A 61 -2.44 2.30 -2.44
CA GLY A 61 -3.51 1.95 -3.37
C GLY A 61 -3.95 3.14 -4.22
N GLU A 62 -4.09 4.32 -3.62
CA GLU A 62 -4.44 5.53 -4.36
C GLU A 62 -3.35 5.94 -5.36
N VAL A 63 -2.08 5.75 -5.03
CA VAL A 63 -1.01 5.98 -6.01
C VAL A 63 -1.18 5.08 -7.22
N LEU A 64 -1.49 3.81 -7.00
CA LEU A 64 -1.76 2.87 -8.11
C LEU A 64 -2.96 3.32 -8.94
N VAL A 65 -4.03 3.76 -8.30
CA VAL A 65 -5.23 4.25 -9.00
C VAL A 65 -4.89 5.47 -9.85
N ARG A 66 -4.20 6.43 -9.28
CA ARG A 66 -3.92 7.70 -9.96
C ARG A 66 -2.82 7.60 -11.02
N ARG A 67 -1.83 6.74 -10.81
CA ARG A 67 -0.63 6.72 -11.66
C ARG A 67 -0.54 5.49 -12.56
N ALA A 68 -1.21 4.39 -12.19
CA ALA A 68 -1.12 3.14 -12.95
C ALA A 68 -2.46 2.69 -13.52
N GLY A 69 -3.51 3.48 -13.35
CA GLY A 69 -4.82 3.16 -13.91
C GLY A 69 -5.55 2.03 -13.19
N ALA A 70 -5.17 1.75 -11.95
CA ALA A 70 -5.85 0.73 -11.14
C ALA A 70 -7.20 1.23 -10.65
N ALA A 71 -8.02 0.31 -10.17
CA ALA A 71 -9.31 0.62 -9.57
C ALA A 71 -9.46 -0.13 -8.24
N TRP A 72 -10.04 0.54 -7.24
CA TRP A 72 -10.42 -0.13 -6.01
C TRP A 72 -11.55 -1.13 -6.29
N VAL A 73 -11.45 -2.31 -5.72
CA VAL A 73 -12.46 -3.35 -5.89
C VAL A 73 -12.76 -4.02 -4.56
N ASP A 74 -14.01 -4.43 -4.37
CA ASP A 74 -14.37 -5.29 -3.27
C ASP A 74 -13.89 -6.71 -3.59
N LEU A 75 -13.31 -7.35 -2.60
CA LEU A 75 -12.83 -8.71 -2.75
C LEU A 75 -13.93 -9.70 -2.42
N ASP A 76 -14.02 -10.78 -3.20
CA ASP A 76 -14.96 -11.86 -2.90
C ASP A 76 -14.45 -12.70 -1.71
N ALA A 77 -15.25 -13.66 -1.27
CA ALA A 77 -14.92 -14.47 -0.10
C ALA A 77 -13.59 -15.21 -0.24
N GLY A 78 -13.32 -15.76 -1.42
CA GLY A 78 -12.07 -16.46 -1.68
C GLY A 78 -10.86 -15.51 -1.65
N GLN A 79 -10.99 -14.37 -2.27
CA GLN A 79 -9.94 -13.35 -2.28
C GLN A 79 -9.67 -12.81 -0.88
N ARG A 80 -10.74 -12.57 -0.10
CA ARG A 80 -10.58 -12.13 1.30
C ARG A 80 -9.85 -13.16 2.14
N ALA A 81 -10.14 -14.44 1.92
CA ALA A 81 -9.47 -15.52 2.65
C ALA A 81 -7.97 -15.54 2.36
N VAL A 82 -7.58 -15.32 1.11
CA VAL A 82 -6.16 -15.32 0.71
C VAL A 82 -5.46 -14.01 1.11
N LEU A 83 -6.08 -12.87 0.86
CA LEU A 83 -5.44 -11.57 1.02
C LEU A 83 -5.63 -10.96 2.41
N GLY A 84 -6.63 -11.43 3.16
CA GLY A 84 -6.87 -10.98 4.52
C GLY A 84 -7.48 -9.59 4.65
N GLN A 85 -7.98 -9.02 3.55
CA GLN A 85 -8.56 -7.69 3.53
C GLN A 85 -9.86 -7.67 2.73
N PRO A 86 -10.79 -6.75 3.04
CA PRO A 86 -12.06 -6.69 2.31
C PRO A 86 -11.96 -6.04 0.93
N VAL A 87 -10.94 -5.23 0.69
CA VAL A 87 -10.77 -4.51 -0.57
C VAL A 87 -9.35 -4.67 -1.09
N GLY A 88 -9.18 -4.51 -2.39
CA GLY A 88 -7.90 -4.52 -3.05
C GLY A 88 -7.92 -3.56 -4.24
N VAL A 89 -6.87 -3.57 -5.04
CA VAL A 89 -6.83 -2.81 -6.28
C VAL A 89 -6.69 -3.76 -7.46
N ARG A 90 -7.44 -3.47 -8.53
CA ARG A 90 -7.32 -4.20 -9.79
C ARG A 90 -6.51 -3.36 -10.76
N MET A 91 -5.45 -3.96 -11.28
CA MET A 91 -4.60 -3.33 -12.29
C MET A 91 -5.26 -3.44 -13.68
N PRO A 92 -4.83 -2.61 -14.65
CA PRO A 92 -5.37 -2.71 -16.01
C PRO A 92 -5.23 -4.07 -16.67
N ASP A 93 -4.24 -4.88 -16.25
CA ASP A 93 -4.06 -6.25 -16.75
C ASP A 93 -4.99 -7.27 -16.08
N GLY A 94 -5.87 -6.83 -15.18
CA GLY A 94 -6.80 -7.68 -14.47
C GLY A 94 -6.28 -8.27 -13.16
N ARG A 95 -5.02 -8.11 -12.85
CA ARG A 95 -4.45 -8.62 -11.60
C ARG A 95 -4.96 -7.82 -10.41
N ILE A 96 -5.18 -8.53 -9.31
CA ILE A 96 -5.62 -7.91 -8.06
C ILE A 96 -4.49 -7.93 -7.06
N TRP A 97 -4.26 -6.78 -6.42
CA TRP A 97 -3.19 -6.60 -5.46
C TRP A 97 -3.75 -6.08 -4.14
N ASN A 98 -3.00 -6.36 -3.08
CA ASN A 98 -3.35 -5.95 -1.74
C ASN A 98 -2.31 -4.92 -1.24
N PRO A 99 -2.55 -3.62 -1.45
CA PRO A 99 -1.58 -2.60 -1.02
C PRO A 99 -1.32 -2.62 0.47
N LEU A 100 -2.35 -2.85 1.28
CA LEU A 100 -2.17 -2.94 2.72
C LEU A 100 -1.27 -4.12 3.09
N GLY A 101 -1.47 -5.27 2.42
CA GLY A 101 -0.60 -6.43 2.65
C GLY A 101 0.85 -6.12 2.36
N LYS A 102 1.12 -5.34 1.31
CA LYS A 102 2.49 -4.92 0.99
C LYS A 102 3.06 -3.99 2.05
N VAL A 103 2.26 -3.06 2.58
CA VAL A 103 2.71 -2.17 3.66
C VAL A 103 3.02 -3.00 4.91
N LEU A 104 2.17 -3.96 5.25
CA LEU A 104 2.39 -4.82 6.41
C LEU A 104 3.65 -5.66 6.25
N ASN A 105 3.88 -6.22 5.07
CA ASN A 105 5.10 -6.98 4.79
C ASN A 105 6.34 -6.10 4.90
N ARG A 106 6.27 -4.88 4.40
CA ARG A 106 7.36 -3.91 4.52
C ARG A 106 7.67 -3.62 5.97
N PHE A 107 6.65 -3.46 6.79
CA PHE A 107 6.80 -3.19 8.22
C PHE A 107 7.41 -4.41 8.94
N GLU A 108 6.95 -5.61 8.63
CA GLU A 108 7.40 -6.83 9.31
C GLU A 108 8.80 -7.28 8.85
N ALA A 109 9.01 -7.35 7.55
CA ALA A 109 10.24 -7.91 6.97
C ALA A 109 11.36 -6.89 6.83
N GLY A 110 11.04 -5.70 6.39
CA GLY A 110 11.97 -4.58 6.35
C GLY A 110 13.09 -4.62 5.33
N GLY A 111 13.12 -5.60 4.46
CA GLY A 111 14.16 -5.71 3.45
C GLY A 111 13.93 -4.80 2.26
N PRO A 112 14.98 -4.50 1.46
CA PRO A 112 14.84 -3.68 0.25
C PRO A 112 13.89 -4.31 -0.78
N ASP A 113 13.75 -5.63 -0.79
CA ASP A 113 12.84 -6.33 -1.67
C ASP A 113 11.37 -6.00 -1.38
N GLU A 114 11.07 -5.51 -0.18
CA GLU A 114 9.73 -5.13 0.23
C GLU A 114 9.46 -3.64 0.00
N SER A 115 10.38 -2.89 -0.61
CA SER A 115 10.21 -1.48 -0.89
C SER A 115 8.96 -1.23 -1.73
N LEU A 116 8.15 -0.25 -1.31
CA LEU A 116 6.92 0.10 -1.99
C LEU A 116 7.19 0.74 -3.35
N GLN A 117 8.26 1.49 -3.47
CA GLN A 117 8.65 2.05 -4.76
C GLN A 117 9.03 0.94 -5.73
N THR A 118 9.80 -0.03 -5.30
CA THR A 118 10.16 -1.19 -6.11
C THR A 118 8.92 -1.97 -6.51
N PHE A 119 8.00 -2.18 -5.58
CA PHE A 119 6.73 -2.82 -5.86
C PHE A 119 5.98 -2.09 -6.97
N TYR A 120 5.83 -0.77 -6.87
CA TYR A 120 5.15 0.00 -7.90
C TYR A 120 5.83 -0.14 -9.26
N LEU A 121 7.15 0.03 -9.30
CA LEU A 121 7.90 -0.03 -10.56
C LEU A 121 7.76 -1.40 -11.23
N THR A 122 7.76 -2.46 -10.43
CA THR A 122 7.59 -3.82 -10.93
C THR A 122 6.19 -4.03 -11.52
N LEU A 123 5.15 -3.58 -10.81
CA LEU A 123 3.77 -3.71 -11.27
C LEU A 123 3.52 -2.88 -12.52
N HIS A 124 3.93 -1.63 -12.50
CA HIS A 124 3.71 -0.72 -13.62
C HIS A 124 4.42 -1.20 -14.87
N GLY A 125 5.65 -1.65 -14.74
CA GLY A 125 6.42 -2.20 -15.85
C GLY A 125 5.74 -3.42 -16.45
N ARG A 126 5.21 -4.32 -15.61
CA ARG A 126 4.48 -5.50 -16.08
C ARG A 126 3.18 -5.14 -16.79
N SER A 127 2.45 -4.17 -16.24
CA SER A 127 1.17 -3.73 -16.83
C SER A 127 1.34 -3.09 -18.19
N GLN A 128 2.51 -2.49 -18.46
CA GLN A 128 2.78 -1.82 -19.72
C GLN A 128 3.47 -2.70 -20.76
N ARG A 129 3.93 -3.88 -20.39
CA ARG A 129 4.52 -4.80 -21.34
C ARG A 129 3.43 -5.33 -22.26
N PRO A 130 3.63 -5.27 -23.58
CA PRO A 130 2.70 -5.89 -24.48
C PRO A 130 2.63 -7.38 -24.19
N ALA A 131 1.42 -7.95 -24.28
CA ALA A 131 1.26 -9.38 -24.19
C ALA A 131 2.06 -10.01 -25.33
N ALA A 132 3.04 -10.78 -24.97
CA ALA A 132 3.85 -11.49 -25.97
C ALA A 132 3.06 -12.60 -26.62
#